data_80b24ad337fd87e035695487e5c1c97b
#
_entry.id   80b24ad337fd87e035695487e5c1c97b
#
_cell.length_a   1.000
_cell.length_b   1.000
_cell.length_c   1.000
_cell.angle_alpha   90.00
_cell.angle_beta   90.00
_cell.angle_gamma   90.00
#
_symmetry.space_group_name_H-M   'P 1'
#
loop_
_entity.id
_entity.type
_entity.pdbx_description
1 polymer ?
#
loop_
_entity_poly.entity_id
_entity_poly.type
_entity_poly.pdbx_seq_one_letter_code
_entity_poly.pdbx_strand_id
1 'polypeptide(L)'
;KSTKANIMKYSIVFLAGLLSLAITSCRKIEKDGEIQVVVVNGGGGSTTGQTITLQGRISTDTVLRKQNTYILKGLVYMVNNKTMTIEPGTVIKGSFSGSDVAALIISRGSKIIAEGTPNEPIVFTSASPNPQSGDWGGIVICGKAPINTSFNGTAGLYQVEGGIDNANGDGLAGSGDAVVPAAVPTDNSGSLKYVRIEY
;
A
#
# COMPACT_ATOMS: atom_id res chain seq x y z
N LYS A 1 -14.80 -33.03 -65.86
CA LYS A 1 -13.42 -32.80 -65.33
C LYS A 1 -13.23 -31.33 -64.95
N SER A 2 -14.08 -30.71 -64.14
CA SER A 2 -13.84 -29.28 -63.76
C SER A 2 -14.48 -28.87 -62.45
N THR A 3 -14.77 -29.78 -61.55
CA THR A 3 -15.46 -29.42 -60.31
C THR A 3 -14.62 -29.62 -59.02
N LYS A 4 -13.42 -30.20 -59.12
CA LYS A 4 -12.56 -30.44 -57.93
C LYS A 4 -11.54 -29.31 -57.66
N ALA A 5 -11.27 -28.42 -58.60
CA ALA A 5 -10.27 -27.37 -58.45
C ALA A 5 -10.78 -26.10 -57.73
N ASN A 6 -12.11 -25.89 -57.69
CA ASN A 6 -12.69 -24.68 -57.13
C ASN A 6 -12.97 -24.77 -55.60
N ILE A 7 -13.13 -25.98 -55.07
CA ILE A 7 -13.41 -26.18 -53.63
C ILE A 7 -12.16 -25.93 -52.76
N MET A 8 -10.98 -26.20 -53.33
CA MET A 8 -9.72 -26.05 -52.62
C MET A 8 -9.26 -24.59 -52.50
N LYS A 9 -9.72 -23.69 -53.35
CA LYS A 9 -9.38 -22.26 -53.27
C LYS A 9 -10.14 -21.50 -52.21
N TYR A 10 -11.35 -21.91 -51.87
CA TYR A 10 -12.15 -21.25 -50.82
C TYR A 10 -11.81 -21.72 -49.41
N SER A 11 -11.29 -22.93 -49.24
CA SER A 11 -10.85 -23.42 -47.94
C SER A 11 -9.59 -22.74 -47.40
N ILE A 12 -8.71 -22.26 -48.30
CA ILE A 12 -7.48 -21.56 -47.87
C ILE A 12 -7.78 -20.11 -47.47
N VAL A 13 -8.76 -19.48 -48.06
CA VAL A 13 -9.16 -18.10 -47.72
C VAL A 13 -9.92 -18.05 -46.38
N PHE A 14 -10.67 -19.11 -46.03
CA PHE A 14 -11.37 -19.17 -44.75
C PHE A 14 -10.42 -19.48 -43.58
N LEU A 15 -9.31 -20.16 -43.80
CA LEU A 15 -8.32 -20.46 -42.76
C LEU A 15 -7.43 -19.26 -42.47
N ALA A 16 -7.21 -18.37 -43.43
CA ALA A 16 -6.43 -17.13 -43.23
C ALA A 16 -7.21 -16.02 -42.51
N GLY A 17 -8.55 -16.07 -42.57
CA GLY A 17 -9.41 -15.08 -41.90
C GLY A 17 -9.63 -15.35 -40.38
N LEU A 18 -9.38 -16.58 -39.89
CA LEU A 18 -9.58 -16.93 -38.50
C LEU A 18 -8.33 -16.79 -37.62
N LEU A 19 -7.18 -16.43 -38.21
CA LEU A 19 -5.90 -16.30 -37.50
C LEU A 19 -5.57 -14.86 -37.13
N SER A 20 -6.45 -13.88 -37.41
CA SER A 20 -6.19 -12.47 -37.12
C SER A 20 -6.97 -11.89 -35.95
N LEU A 21 -7.66 -12.71 -35.15
CA LEU A 21 -8.40 -12.26 -33.95
C LEU A 21 -7.84 -12.73 -32.62
N ALA A 22 -6.63 -13.23 -32.61
CA ALA A 22 -5.97 -13.58 -31.35
C ALA A 22 -4.69 -12.76 -31.23
N ILE A 23 -4.76 -11.55 -30.76
CA ILE A 23 -3.74 -10.86 -30.02
C ILE A 23 -4.12 -9.38 -29.85
N THR A 24 -4.77 -9.07 -28.77
CA THR A 24 -4.45 -7.88 -27.99
C THR A 24 -5.11 -8.01 -26.63
N SER A 25 -4.73 -9.05 -25.90
CA SER A 25 -4.74 -8.96 -24.46
C SER A 25 -3.31 -8.64 -24.04
N CYS A 26 -2.83 -7.46 -24.34
CA CYS A 26 -1.80 -6.83 -23.53
C CYS A 26 -2.44 -6.59 -22.15
N ARG A 27 -2.37 -7.59 -21.27
CA ARG A 27 -2.38 -7.33 -19.85
C ARG A 27 -1.19 -6.40 -19.62
N LYS A 28 -1.49 -5.12 -19.40
CA LYS A 28 -0.57 -4.21 -18.76
C LYS A 28 -0.20 -4.87 -17.44
N ILE A 29 0.98 -5.45 -17.36
CA ILE A 29 1.60 -5.82 -16.10
C ILE A 29 1.87 -4.47 -15.46
N GLU A 30 0.98 -4.06 -14.57
CA GLU A 30 1.28 -2.95 -13.69
C GLU A 30 2.47 -3.41 -12.86
N LYS A 31 3.58 -2.72 -13.06
CA LYS A 31 4.79 -2.91 -12.30
C LYS A 31 4.42 -2.58 -10.86
N ASP A 32 4.35 -3.61 -10.01
CA ASP A 32 4.25 -3.41 -8.57
C ASP A 32 5.33 -2.40 -8.15
N GLY A 33 4.91 -1.24 -7.66
CA GLY A 33 5.81 -0.45 -6.86
C GLY A 33 6.08 0.99 -7.21
N GLU A 34 5.24 1.70 -7.93
CA GLU A 34 5.44 3.15 -8.03
C GLU A 34 4.24 3.89 -7.45
N ILE A 35 4.56 4.78 -6.49
CA ILE A 35 3.63 5.65 -5.78
C ILE A 35 2.81 6.42 -6.80
N GLN A 36 1.50 6.22 -6.77
CA GLN A 36 0.60 7.22 -7.32
C GLN A 36 0.06 8.07 -6.15
N VAL A 37 0.76 9.17 -5.86
CA VAL A 37 0.15 10.27 -5.12
C VAL A 37 -0.87 10.89 -6.06
N VAL A 38 -2.10 10.42 -6.01
CA VAL A 38 -3.19 11.03 -6.77
C VAL A 38 -3.65 12.25 -5.97
N VAL A 39 -3.14 13.41 -6.36
CA VAL A 39 -3.66 14.70 -5.88
C VAL A 39 -4.98 14.94 -6.58
N VAL A 40 -6.09 14.70 -5.90
CA VAL A 40 -7.40 15.10 -6.40
C VAL A 40 -7.57 16.60 -6.09
N ASN A 41 -7.25 17.46 -7.05
CA ASN A 41 -7.54 18.87 -6.99
C ASN A 41 -9.08 19.07 -7.03
N GLY A 42 -9.67 19.41 -5.90
CA GLY A 42 -10.97 20.08 -5.86
C GLY A 42 -10.78 21.47 -6.49
N GLY A 43 -11.38 21.68 -7.68
CA GLY A 43 -11.22 22.92 -8.43
C GLY A 43 -11.67 24.15 -7.64
N GLY A 44 -10.83 25.19 -7.65
CA GLY A 44 -11.14 26.51 -7.13
C GLY A 44 -10.01 27.04 -6.25
N GLY A 45 -9.29 28.06 -6.69
CA GLY A 45 -8.20 28.71 -5.98
C GLY A 45 -8.60 29.21 -4.60
N SER A 46 -8.27 28.45 -3.57
CA SER A 46 -8.33 28.84 -2.17
C SER A 46 -7.20 28.12 -1.43
N THR A 47 -6.61 28.79 -0.46
CA THR A 47 -5.60 28.26 0.47
C THR A 47 -6.15 27.20 1.45
N THR A 48 -7.28 26.58 1.14
CA THR A 48 -7.85 25.46 1.88
C THR A 48 -7.11 24.18 1.50
N GLY A 49 -6.79 23.36 2.49
CA GLY A 49 -6.02 22.13 2.34
C GLY A 49 -6.60 21.15 1.32
N GLN A 50 -5.73 20.39 0.71
CA GLN A 50 -6.10 19.39 -0.28
C GLN A 50 -6.47 18.06 0.38
N THR A 51 -7.30 17.26 -0.28
CA THR A 51 -7.44 15.84 0.03
C THR A 51 -6.45 15.05 -0.82
N ILE A 52 -5.55 14.31 -0.16
CA ILE A 52 -4.48 13.55 -0.80
C ILE A 52 -4.72 12.07 -0.52
N THR A 53 -4.79 11.26 -1.56
CA THR A 53 -4.88 9.79 -1.41
C THR A 53 -3.48 9.17 -1.39
N LEU A 54 -3.22 8.33 -0.39
CA LEU A 54 -2.04 7.50 -0.25
C LEU A 54 -2.42 6.05 -0.51
N GLN A 55 -1.69 5.36 -1.39
CA GLN A 55 -1.91 3.96 -1.71
C GLN A 55 -0.61 3.25 -2.11
N GLY A 56 -0.54 1.94 -1.88
CA GLY A 56 0.62 1.12 -2.27
C GLY A 56 1.89 1.46 -1.49
N ARG A 57 3.05 1.37 -2.14
CA ARG A 57 4.38 1.48 -1.50
C ARG A 57 4.94 2.89 -1.59
N ILE A 58 5.23 3.51 -0.45
CA ILE A 58 5.86 4.82 -0.33
C ILE A 58 7.37 4.60 -0.09
N SER A 59 8.18 4.86 -1.11
CA SER A 59 9.62 4.58 -1.15
C SER A 59 10.50 5.84 -1.04
N THR A 60 9.93 6.97 -0.63
CA THR A 60 10.64 8.24 -0.41
C THR A 60 10.27 8.81 0.95
N ASP A 61 11.16 9.62 1.55
CA ASP A 61 10.82 10.35 2.76
C ASP A 61 9.64 11.28 2.48
N THR A 62 8.61 11.17 3.31
CA THR A 62 7.31 11.80 3.06
C THR A 62 6.86 12.60 4.27
N VAL A 63 6.35 13.82 4.03
CA VAL A 63 5.80 14.67 5.08
C VAL A 63 4.31 14.87 4.87
N LEU A 64 3.52 14.47 5.85
CA LEU A 64 2.07 14.74 5.89
C LEU A 64 1.81 16.05 6.64
N ARG A 65 1.31 17.04 5.91
CA ARG A 65 1.13 18.41 6.43
C ARG A 65 -0.29 18.63 6.94
N LYS A 66 -0.44 19.37 8.06
CA LYS A 66 -1.72 19.58 8.75
C LYS A 66 -2.79 20.31 7.93
N GLN A 67 -2.41 21.10 6.94
CA GLN A 67 -3.38 21.78 6.08
C GLN A 67 -4.12 20.81 5.14
N ASN A 68 -3.63 19.59 4.95
CA ASN A 68 -4.24 18.59 4.08
C ASN A 68 -4.97 17.52 4.89
N THR A 69 -5.95 16.88 4.24
CA THR A 69 -6.55 15.64 4.71
C THR A 69 -6.01 14.48 3.88
N TYR A 70 -5.62 13.39 4.53
CA TYR A 70 -5.07 12.23 3.84
C TYR A 70 -6.07 11.06 3.89
N ILE A 71 -6.23 10.38 2.75
CA ILE A 71 -7.02 9.16 2.64
C ILE A 71 -6.07 7.99 2.36
N LEU A 72 -6.00 7.03 3.27
CA LEU A 72 -5.34 5.76 3.01
C LEU A 72 -6.30 4.88 2.21
N LYS A 73 -5.84 4.30 1.09
CA LYS A 73 -6.63 3.43 0.25
C LYS A 73 -5.94 2.09 0.09
N GLY A 74 -6.60 1.00 0.56
CA GLY A 74 -6.01 -0.31 0.62
C GLY A 74 -4.77 -0.36 1.51
N LEU A 75 -3.87 -1.29 1.27
CA LEU A 75 -2.65 -1.44 2.06
C LEU A 75 -1.60 -0.39 1.63
N VAL A 76 -1.22 0.47 2.55
CA VAL A 76 -0.24 1.55 2.35
C VAL A 76 1.03 1.22 3.12
N TYR A 77 2.15 1.10 2.43
CA TYR A 77 3.43 0.69 3.01
C TYR A 77 4.44 1.82 2.98
N MET A 78 5.07 2.10 4.11
CA MET A 78 6.31 2.87 4.15
C MET A 78 7.49 1.92 4.05
N VAL A 79 8.32 2.03 3.01
CA VAL A 79 9.34 1.03 2.65
C VAL A 79 10.72 1.65 2.44
N ASN A 80 11.73 0.79 2.17
CA ASN A 80 13.08 1.19 1.76
C ASN A 80 13.83 2.06 2.78
N ASN A 81 13.65 1.81 4.08
CA ASN A 81 14.25 2.56 5.19
C ASN A 81 13.89 4.07 5.16
N LYS A 82 12.71 4.39 4.62
CA LYS A 82 12.22 5.77 4.52
C LYS A 82 11.38 6.16 5.72
N THR A 83 11.22 7.46 5.90
CA THR A 83 10.51 8.04 7.04
C THR A 83 9.24 8.75 6.60
N MET A 84 8.13 8.42 7.24
CA MET A 84 6.90 9.21 7.19
C MET A 84 6.88 10.14 8.39
N THR A 85 6.93 11.45 8.15
CA THR A 85 6.79 12.47 9.20
C THR A 85 5.41 13.10 9.10
N ILE A 86 4.72 13.21 10.23
CA ILE A 86 3.35 13.72 10.29
C ILE A 86 3.33 14.94 11.19
N GLU A 87 2.90 16.07 10.64
CA GLU A 87 2.80 17.33 11.39
C GLU A 87 1.70 17.26 12.46
N PRO A 88 1.85 17.92 13.62
CA PRO A 88 0.79 18.07 14.61
C PRO A 88 -0.52 18.57 14.00
N GLY A 89 -1.65 18.00 14.44
CA GLY A 89 -2.99 18.38 13.96
C GLY A 89 -3.40 17.76 12.61
N THR A 90 -2.55 16.91 12.00
CA THR A 90 -2.89 16.23 10.76
C THR A 90 -3.99 15.18 10.96
N VAL A 91 -4.92 15.09 10.00
CA VAL A 91 -5.98 14.08 9.97
C VAL A 91 -5.74 13.10 8.82
N ILE A 92 -5.66 11.80 9.15
CA ILE A 92 -5.48 10.69 8.22
C ILE A 92 -6.71 9.79 8.34
N LYS A 93 -7.35 9.46 7.22
CA LYS A 93 -8.57 8.65 7.18
C LYS A 93 -8.34 7.35 6.42
N GLY A 94 -8.69 6.22 7.02
CA GLY A 94 -8.66 4.93 6.35
C GLY A 94 -9.92 4.66 5.54
N SER A 95 -9.79 4.22 4.29
CA SER A 95 -10.90 3.66 3.51
C SER A 95 -11.48 2.44 4.21
N PHE A 96 -12.81 2.28 4.15
CA PHE A 96 -13.58 1.36 5.01
C PHE A 96 -14.37 0.29 4.26
N SER A 97 -14.28 0.21 2.93
CA SER A 97 -15.16 -0.70 2.17
C SER A 97 -14.45 -1.47 1.07
N GLY A 98 -14.87 -2.70 0.87
CA GLY A 98 -14.43 -3.58 -0.23
C GLY A 98 -12.95 -3.89 -0.19
N SER A 99 -12.32 -3.95 -1.36
CA SER A 99 -10.87 -4.16 -1.52
C SER A 99 -10.03 -2.95 -1.11
N ASP A 100 -10.67 -1.83 -0.79
CA ASP A 100 -10.02 -0.57 -0.45
C ASP A 100 -9.90 -0.37 1.08
N VAL A 101 -10.33 -1.34 1.90
CA VAL A 101 -10.12 -1.30 3.37
C VAL A 101 -8.64 -1.05 3.64
N ALA A 102 -8.38 0.04 4.36
CA ALA A 102 -7.03 0.56 4.51
C ALA A 102 -6.30 -0.01 5.73
N ALA A 103 -4.99 -0.16 5.59
CA ALA A 103 -4.06 -0.22 6.73
C ALA A 103 -2.78 0.53 6.36
N LEU A 104 -2.13 1.14 7.36
CA LEU A 104 -0.82 1.74 7.22
C LEU A 104 0.25 0.80 7.77
N ILE A 105 1.18 0.38 6.94
CA ILE A 105 2.25 -0.54 7.31
C ILE A 105 3.59 0.18 7.25
N ILE A 106 4.28 0.24 8.36
CA ILE A 106 5.67 0.70 8.44
C ILE A 106 6.55 -0.53 8.36
N SER A 107 7.09 -0.81 7.19
CA SER A 107 7.91 -1.98 6.93
C SER A 107 9.25 -1.92 7.65
N ARG A 108 9.90 -3.07 7.83
CA ARG A 108 11.19 -3.19 8.53
C ARG A 108 12.21 -2.17 8.05
N GLY A 109 12.78 -1.41 9.00
CA GLY A 109 13.76 -0.36 8.75
C GLY A 109 13.18 1.00 8.39
N SER A 110 11.93 1.08 7.95
CA SER A 110 11.23 2.35 7.76
C SER A 110 10.74 2.91 9.09
N LYS A 111 10.35 4.19 9.09
CA LYS A 111 9.96 4.89 10.32
C LYS A 111 8.69 5.69 10.15
N ILE A 112 7.97 5.86 11.25
CA ILE A 112 6.91 6.84 11.40
C ILE A 112 7.26 7.82 12.52
N ILE A 113 7.26 9.11 12.23
CA ILE A 113 7.42 10.18 13.21
C ILE A 113 6.11 10.94 13.25
N ALA A 114 5.29 10.64 14.24
CA ALA A 114 3.96 11.23 14.45
C ALA A 114 3.92 11.84 15.86
N GLU A 115 4.46 13.04 15.99
CA GLU A 115 4.54 13.76 17.24
C GLU A 115 3.58 14.95 17.23
N GLY A 116 2.34 14.70 17.66
CA GLY A 116 1.35 15.73 17.90
C GLY A 116 1.60 16.52 19.18
N THR A 117 0.66 17.36 19.53
CA THR A 117 0.63 18.11 20.82
C THR A 117 -0.73 17.92 21.50
N PRO A 118 -0.88 18.28 22.79
CA PRO A 118 -2.17 18.21 23.47
C PRO A 118 -3.28 19.00 22.74
N ASN A 119 -2.92 20.14 22.11
CA ASN A 119 -3.87 21.01 21.41
C ASN A 119 -4.01 20.68 19.92
N GLU A 120 -3.04 19.97 19.34
CA GLU A 120 -3.01 19.54 17.95
C GLU A 120 -2.64 18.06 17.87
N PRO A 121 -3.48 17.13 18.35
CA PRO A 121 -3.22 15.71 18.21
C PRO A 121 -3.25 15.30 16.74
N ILE A 122 -2.45 14.29 16.39
CA ILE A 122 -2.56 13.64 15.09
C ILE A 122 -3.69 12.61 15.19
N VAL A 123 -4.58 12.58 14.21
CA VAL A 123 -5.76 11.72 14.23
C VAL A 123 -5.76 10.77 13.06
N PHE A 124 -5.75 9.48 13.34
CA PHE A 124 -6.05 8.40 12.39
C PHE A 124 -7.47 7.92 12.66
N THR A 125 -8.33 7.91 11.65
CA THR A 125 -9.75 7.63 11.81
C THR A 125 -10.34 6.97 10.57
N SER A 126 -11.61 6.59 10.60
CA SER A 126 -12.31 6.07 9.42
C SER A 126 -12.68 7.18 8.44
N ALA A 127 -12.69 6.85 7.13
CA ALA A 127 -13.26 7.69 6.08
C ALA A 127 -14.79 7.55 5.98
N SER A 128 -15.40 6.64 6.74
CA SER A 128 -16.85 6.43 6.78
C SER A 128 -17.59 7.70 7.29
N PRO A 129 -18.74 8.04 6.72
CA PRO A 129 -19.60 9.10 7.28
C PRO A 129 -20.23 8.72 8.64
N ASN A 130 -20.28 7.40 8.92
CA ASN A 130 -20.76 6.83 10.18
C ASN A 130 -19.72 5.82 10.70
N PRO A 131 -18.61 6.28 11.30
CA PRO A 131 -17.50 5.43 11.68
C PRO A 131 -17.90 4.33 12.67
N GLN A 132 -17.38 3.13 12.43
CA GLN A 132 -17.59 1.93 13.26
C GLN A 132 -16.27 1.24 13.56
N SER A 133 -16.20 0.56 14.68
CA SER A 133 -15.05 -0.29 15.01
C SER A 133 -14.81 -1.33 13.92
N GLY A 134 -13.57 -1.41 13.44
CA GLY A 134 -13.17 -2.33 12.38
C GLY A 134 -13.36 -1.80 10.96
N ASP A 135 -13.69 -0.53 10.77
CA ASP A 135 -13.80 0.09 9.44
C ASP A 135 -12.47 0.03 8.66
N TRP A 136 -11.34 0.05 9.36
CA TRP A 136 -10.03 -0.01 8.75
C TRP A 136 -9.04 -0.82 9.61
N GLY A 137 -7.92 -1.23 9.01
CA GLY A 137 -6.97 -2.16 9.61
C GLY A 137 -5.94 -1.52 10.57
N GLY A 138 -6.04 -0.20 10.83
CA GLY A 138 -5.14 0.46 11.76
C GLY A 138 -3.72 0.66 11.24
N ILE A 139 -2.76 0.73 12.17
CA ILE A 139 -1.34 0.95 11.90
C ILE A 139 -0.56 -0.28 12.35
N VAL A 140 0.25 -0.82 11.45
CA VAL A 140 1.18 -1.93 11.72
C VAL A 140 2.60 -1.40 11.64
N ILE A 141 3.41 -1.67 12.66
CA ILE A 141 4.82 -1.26 12.70
C ILE A 141 5.70 -2.51 12.80
N CYS A 142 6.42 -2.80 11.72
CA CYS A 142 7.30 -3.95 11.58
C CYS A 142 8.74 -3.55 11.95
N GLY A 143 9.23 -4.04 13.10
CA GLY A 143 10.61 -3.80 13.54
C GLY A 143 11.56 -4.92 13.13
N LYS A 144 12.86 -4.70 13.38
CA LYS A 144 13.95 -5.66 13.19
C LYS A 144 14.48 -6.22 14.49
N ALA A 145 13.86 -5.90 15.63
CA ALA A 145 14.24 -6.42 16.94
C ALA A 145 14.01 -7.94 17.03
N PRO A 146 14.71 -8.63 17.93
CA PRO A 146 14.48 -10.07 18.14
C PRO A 146 13.05 -10.37 18.56
N ILE A 147 12.46 -11.40 17.95
CA ILE A 147 11.15 -11.94 18.31
C ILE A 147 11.25 -13.44 18.57
N ASN A 148 10.32 -13.99 19.34
CA ASN A 148 10.35 -15.37 19.82
C ASN A 148 9.45 -16.33 19.02
N THR A 149 9.30 -16.09 17.73
CA THR A 149 8.50 -16.91 16.82
C THR A 149 9.31 -17.35 15.60
N SER A 150 8.68 -18.09 14.70
CA SER A 150 9.27 -18.47 13.42
C SER A 150 8.21 -18.42 12.32
N PHE A 151 8.65 -18.12 11.11
CA PHE A 151 7.84 -18.14 9.90
C PHE A 151 8.58 -18.88 8.78
N ASN A 152 7.93 -19.83 8.13
CA ASN A 152 8.51 -20.69 7.08
C ASN A 152 9.84 -21.31 7.47
N GLY A 153 9.98 -21.77 8.72
CA GLY A 153 11.21 -22.37 9.24
C GLY A 153 12.31 -21.39 9.63
N THR A 154 12.12 -20.10 9.43
CA THR A 154 13.06 -19.05 9.81
C THR A 154 12.75 -18.56 11.23
N ALA A 155 13.61 -18.86 12.18
CA ALA A 155 13.51 -18.41 13.55
C ALA A 155 13.74 -16.89 13.63
N GLY A 156 12.95 -16.19 14.46
CA GLY A 156 13.06 -14.74 14.62
C GLY A 156 12.35 -13.93 13.54
N LEU A 157 11.62 -14.59 12.63
CA LEU A 157 10.81 -13.96 11.60
C LEU A 157 9.32 -14.17 11.89
N TYR A 158 8.49 -13.18 11.56
CA TYR A 158 7.04 -13.23 11.68
C TYR A 158 6.39 -12.60 10.45
N GLN A 159 5.34 -13.23 9.95
CA GLN A 159 4.47 -12.65 8.93
C GLN A 159 3.22 -12.09 9.62
N VAL A 160 2.96 -10.80 9.44
CA VAL A 160 1.76 -10.17 9.98
C VAL A 160 0.52 -10.75 9.27
N GLU A 161 -0.47 -11.13 10.07
CA GLU A 161 -1.72 -11.74 9.60
C GLU A 161 -2.61 -10.75 8.81
N GLY A 162 -3.74 -11.24 8.28
CA GLY A 162 -4.71 -10.40 7.57
C GLY A 162 -4.34 -10.06 6.13
N GLY A 163 -3.43 -10.80 5.50
CA GLY A 163 -3.03 -10.55 4.11
C GLY A 163 -2.20 -9.28 3.93
N ILE A 164 -1.58 -8.81 5.02
CA ILE A 164 -0.77 -7.58 5.03
C ILE A 164 0.57 -7.77 4.32
N ASP A 165 1.13 -8.98 4.35
CA ASP A 165 2.39 -9.23 3.65
C ASP A 165 2.18 -9.36 2.14
N ASN A 166 3.20 -9.02 1.38
CA ASN A 166 3.21 -9.06 -0.07
C ASN A 166 4.48 -9.75 -0.61
N ALA A 167 4.59 -9.88 -1.92
CA ALA A 167 5.74 -10.52 -2.57
C ALA A 167 7.10 -9.87 -2.26
N ASN A 168 7.12 -8.64 -1.71
CA ASN A 168 8.34 -7.94 -1.30
C ASN A 168 8.70 -8.18 0.18
N GLY A 169 7.84 -8.85 0.95
CA GLY A 169 8.02 -9.04 2.39
C GLY A 169 7.80 -7.77 3.21
N ASP A 170 6.97 -6.85 2.71
CA ASP A 170 6.72 -5.56 3.37
C ASP A 170 5.92 -5.70 4.68
N GLY A 171 5.20 -6.82 4.86
CA GLY A 171 4.48 -7.17 6.09
C GLY A 171 5.23 -8.15 6.99
N LEU A 172 6.51 -8.41 6.76
CA LEU A 172 7.34 -9.21 7.64
C LEU A 172 7.90 -8.38 8.81
N ALA A 173 8.01 -8.97 9.99
CA ALA A 173 8.64 -8.39 11.17
C ALA A 173 9.76 -9.30 11.67
N GLY A 174 10.73 -8.74 12.41
CA GLY A 174 11.89 -9.47 12.92
C GLY A 174 13.01 -9.64 11.91
N SER A 175 13.72 -10.77 11.98
CA SER A 175 14.97 -11.00 11.25
C SER A 175 15.16 -12.48 10.91
N GLY A 176 16.28 -12.81 10.24
CA GLY A 176 16.67 -14.17 9.88
C GLY A 176 16.49 -14.49 8.40
N ASP A 177 15.93 -13.56 7.61
CA ASP A 177 15.81 -13.68 6.17
C ASP A 177 16.94 -12.92 5.42
N ALA A 178 16.92 -12.96 4.09
CA ALA A 178 17.95 -12.30 3.28
C ALA A 178 17.92 -10.77 3.38
N VAL A 179 16.77 -10.17 3.75
CA VAL A 179 16.61 -8.71 3.87
C VAL A 179 17.11 -8.20 5.21
N VAL A 180 16.83 -8.95 6.28
CA VAL A 180 17.28 -8.66 7.65
C VAL A 180 17.92 -9.93 8.23
N PRO A 181 19.19 -10.23 7.87
CA PRO A 181 19.80 -11.51 8.22
C PRO A 181 20.08 -11.67 9.73
N ALA A 182 20.19 -10.58 10.46
CA ALA A 182 20.42 -10.60 11.92
C ALA A 182 19.50 -9.61 12.63
N ALA A 183 19.07 -10.00 13.83
CA ALA A 183 18.26 -9.15 14.68
C ALA A 183 19.01 -7.88 15.11
N VAL A 184 18.26 -6.78 15.21
CA VAL A 184 18.77 -5.47 15.67
C VAL A 184 18.06 -5.11 16.98
N PRO A 185 18.62 -5.45 18.16
CA PRO A 185 17.96 -5.21 19.45
C PRO A 185 17.64 -3.75 19.73
N THR A 186 18.39 -2.82 19.11
CA THR A 186 18.24 -1.37 19.25
C THR A 186 17.46 -0.75 18.09
N ASP A 187 16.71 -1.57 17.32
CA ASP A 187 15.91 -1.06 16.21
C ASP A 187 14.92 -0.01 16.68
N ASN A 188 14.75 1.04 15.87
CA ASN A 188 13.86 2.14 16.15
C ASN A 188 13.00 2.43 14.91
N SER A 189 11.72 2.10 15.01
CA SER A 189 10.74 2.30 13.96
C SER A 189 10.02 3.67 14.04
N GLY A 190 10.43 4.55 14.94
CA GLY A 190 9.94 5.92 15.02
C GLY A 190 9.33 6.30 16.36
N SER A 191 8.42 7.26 16.35
CA SER A 191 7.81 7.86 17.53
C SER A 191 6.34 8.17 17.31
N LEU A 192 5.49 7.81 18.26
CA LEU A 192 4.09 8.19 18.33
C LEU A 192 3.84 8.97 19.64
N LYS A 193 3.38 10.23 19.52
CA LYS A 193 3.12 11.10 20.65
C LYS A 193 1.88 11.94 20.39
N TYR A 194 0.94 12.00 21.33
CA TYR A 194 -0.35 12.66 21.15
C TYR A 194 -1.04 12.26 19.84
N VAL A 195 -1.13 10.95 19.63
CA VAL A 195 -1.79 10.33 18.48
C VAL A 195 -3.09 9.69 18.95
N ARG A 196 -4.18 9.92 18.20
CA ARG A 196 -5.46 9.24 18.37
C ARG A 196 -5.63 8.27 17.21
N ILE A 197 -5.95 7.02 17.51
CA ILE A 197 -6.27 5.98 16.53
C ILE A 197 -7.70 5.53 16.85
N GLU A 198 -8.61 5.70 15.92
CA GLU A 198 -10.05 5.58 16.13
C GLU A 198 -10.67 4.63 15.09
N TYR A 199 -11.67 3.84 15.51
CA TYR A 199 -12.49 2.92 14.72
C TYR A 199 -11.72 1.75 14.13
#